data_a92475bbd254ca67396203640293b7d7
#
_entry.id   a92475bbd254ca67396203640293b7d7
#
_cell.length_a   1.000
_cell.length_b   1.000
_cell.length_c   1.000
_cell.angle_alpha   90.00
_cell.angle_beta   90.00
_cell.angle_gamma   90.00
#
_symmetry.space_group_name_H-M   'P 1'
#
loop_
_entity.id
_entity.type
_entity.pdbx_description
1 polymer ?
#
loop_
_entity_poly.entity_id
_entity_poly.type
_entity_poly.pdbx_seq_one_letter_code
_entity_poly.pdbx_strand_id
1 'polypeptide(L)'
;RSSLVTGVQTCALPISQLSGLGWQGKHTNLVSRNMGNWFFIGVMYIDKSLPADEPEQDNCGSCTKCLDICPTNAFEGAYKLDARKCIAYLTIEHKGAIDKELRSSIGNRVFGCDDCLAVCPWNKFAQISRNENYRETFSDLALEKALTFSDGDFRNYFSGTAIKRLGSDRFLRNVIYAMGNSGKKEYIKLLEERSEEHTSEIQSPVTIS
;
A
#
# COMPACT_ATOMS: atom_id res chain seq x y z
N ARG A 1 25.35 11.35 -6.33
CA ARG A 1 24.56 10.09 -6.41
C ARG A 1 23.90 9.89 -5.06
N SER A 2 22.67 10.37 -4.92
CA SER A 2 21.85 10.07 -3.75
C SER A 2 21.36 8.65 -3.89
N SER A 3 21.89 7.72 -3.10
CA SER A 3 21.32 6.39 -2.92
C SER A 3 20.05 6.56 -2.09
N LEU A 4 18.89 6.39 -2.70
CA LEU A 4 17.63 6.23 -2.01
C LEU A 4 17.71 4.93 -1.20
N VAL A 5 17.92 5.05 0.09
CA VAL A 5 17.82 3.93 1.03
C VAL A 5 16.33 3.64 1.24
N THR A 6 15.80 2.70 0.48
CA THR A 6 14.45 2.15 0.69
C THR A 6 14.50 1.19 1.87
N GLY A 7 14.21 1.63 3.05
CA GLY A 7 14.26 0.82 4.28
C GLY A 7 14.08 1.63 5.57
N VAL A 8 13.91 2.93 5.46
CA VAL A 8 13.92 3.87 6.60
C VAL A 8 12.55 4.03 7.26
N GLN A 9 11.53 3.29 6.85
CA GLN A 9 10.17 3.50 7.39
C GLN A 9 10.07 3.29 8.90
N THR A 10 10.81 2.37 9.46
CA THR A 10 10.78 2.09 10.91
C THR A 10 11.49 3.15 11.76
N CYS A 11 12.47 3.86 11.21
CA CYS A 11 13.18 4.92 11.92
C CYS A 11 12.54 6.31 11.73
N ALA A 12 11.88 6.55 10.59
CA ALA A 12 11.30 7.84 10.27
C ALA A 12 10.16 8.24 11.22
N LEU A 13 9.32 7.30 11.64
CA LEU A 13 8.19 7.57 12.53
C LEU A 13 8.63 8.05 13.94
N PRO A 14 9.50 7.34 14.67
CA PRO A 14 10.01 7.80 15.95
C PRO A 14 10.76 9.14 15.84
N ILE A 15 11.57 9.34 14.80
CA ILE A 15 12.28 10.60 14.56
C ILE A 15 11.28 11.74 14.36
N SER A 16 10.23 11.52 13.54
CA SER A 16 9.19 12.52 13.29
C SER A 16 8.41 12.89 14.55
N GLN A 17 8.19 11.95 15.47
CA GLN A 17 7.57 12.23 16.77
C GLN A 17 8.49 13.04 17.66
N LEU A 18 9.78 12.69 17.72
CA LEU A 18 10.80 13.42 18.49
C LEU A 18 11.05 14.83 17.95
N SER A 19 10.79 15.08 16.66
CA SER A 19 10.89 16.40 16.04
C SER A 19 9.60 17.22 16.11
N GLY A 20 8.61 16.82 16.93
CA GLY A 20 7.35 17.57 17.08
C GLY A 20 6.44 17.60 15.85
N LEU A 21 6.75 16.83 14.78
CA LEU A 21 5.93 16.81 13.57
C LEU A 21 4.55 16.16 13.78
N GLY A 22 4.47 15.22 14.72
CA GLY A 22 3.26 14.50 15.08
C GLY A 22 3.59 13.33 16.00
N TRP A 23 2.63 12.46 16.26
CA TRP A 23 2.80 11.26 17.09
C TRP A 23 2.52 9.99 16.28
N GLN A 24 3.08 8.88 16.72
CA GLN A 24 2.73 7.58 16.19
C GLN A 24 1.32 7.19 16.67
N GLY A 25 0.36 7.16 15.75
CA GLY A 25 -1.02 6.78 16.06
C GLY A 25 -1.19 5.30 16.37
N LYS A 26 -2.33 4.89 16.93
CA LYS A 26 -2.65 3.49 17.23
C LYS A 26 -2.58 2.58 15.98
N HIS A 27 -2.74 3.13 14.78
CA HIS A 27 -2.56 2.44 13.48
C HIS A 27 -1.09 2.36 13.02
N THR A 28 -0.13 2.69 13.86
CA THR A 28 1.32 2.63 13.62
C THR A 28 1.87 3.61 12.57
N ASN A 29 1.05 4.53 12.05
CA ASN A 29 1.49 5.60 11.17
C ASN A 29 1.53 6.94 11.91
N LEU A 30 2.22 7.93 11.33
CA LEU A 30 2.32 9.28 11.90
C LEU A 30 1.00 10.03 11.76
N VAL A 31 0.61 10.72 12.81
CA VAL A 31 -0.55 11.63 12.85
C VAL A 31 -0.07 13.01 13.25
N SER A 32 -0.42 14.02 12.49
CA SER A 32 -0.13 15.41 12.78
C SER A 32 -1.40 16.14 13.22
N ARG A 33 -1.25 16.98 14.25
CA ARG A 33 -2.33 17.84 14.75
C ARG A 33 -2.90 18.78 13.69
N ASN A 34 -2.03 19.20 12.75
CA ASN A 34 -2.36 20.24 11.77
C ASN A 34 -2.62 19.68 10.35
N MET A 35 -2.21 18.42 10.08
CA MET A 35 -2.24 17.83 8.72
C MET A 35 -2.98 16.48 8.67
N GLY A 36 -3.48 15.96 9.80
CA GLY A 36 -4.02 14.61 9.85
C GLY A 36 -2.92 13.56 9.65
N ASN A 37 -3.17 12.56 8.80
CA ASN A 37 -2.21 11.49 8.51
C ASN A 37 -1.99 11.29 6.97
N TRP A 38 -2.51 12.19 6.13
CA TRP A 38 -2.36 12.16 4.68
C TRP A 38 -1.19 13.06 4.23
N PHE A 39 0.04 12.67 4.57
CA PHE A 39 1.24 13.37 4.13
C PHE A 39 2.43 12.42 4.01
N PHE A 40 3.41 12.81 3.21
CA PHE A 40 4.66 12.08 3.08
C PHE A 40 5.72 12.65 4.03
N ILE A 41 6.57 11.77 4.55
CA ILE A 41 7.67 12.13 5.42
C ILE A 41 8.95 12.18 4.59
N GLY A 42 9.66 13.30 4.64
CA GLY A 42 11.00 13.46 4.08
C GLY A 42 12.03 13.67 5.21
N VAL A 43 13.22 13.12 5.05
CA VAL A 43 14.35 13.32 5.97
C VAL A 43 15.48 14.00 5.22
N MET A 44 15.97 15.12 5.77
CA MET A 44 17.11 15.84 5.23
C MET A 44 18.27 15.75 6.22
N TYR A 45 19.40 15.26 5.75
CA TYR A 45 20.65 15.25 6.51
C TYR A 45 21.42 16.53 6.23
N ILE A 46 21.79 17.24 7.28
CA ILE A 46 22.55 18.50 7.20
C ILE A 46 23.76 18.44 8.13
N ASP A 47 24.78 19.21 7.80
CA ASP A 47 26.03 19.34 8.57
C ASP A 47 26.00 20.50 9.58
N LYS A 48 24.82 21.00 9.90
CA LYS A 48 24.56 22.08 10.84
C LYS A 48 23.92 21.57 12.11
N SER A 49 24.34 22.10 13.25
CA SER A 49 23.61 21.90 14.50
C SER A 49 22.39 22.81 14.53
N LEU A 50 21.21 22.20 14.74
CA LEU A 50 19.95 22.90 14.96
C LEU A 50 19.45 22.62 16.36
N PRO A 51 18.72 23.54 16.99
CA PRO A 51 18.01 23.24 18.24
C PRO A 51 17.00 22.13 18.00
N ALA A 52 16.90 21.20 18.94
CA ALA A 52 15.89 20.14 18.87
C ALA A 52 14.50 20.70 19.18
N ASP A 53 13.51 20.21 18.47
CA ASP A 53 12.10 20.48 18.76
C ASP A 53 11.63 19.64 19.96
N GLU A 54 10.53 20.06 20.59
CA GLU A 54 9.89 19.27 21.64
C GLU A 54 9.08 18.13 21.02
N PRO A 55 9.17 16.89 21.55
CA PRO A 55 8.40 15.75 21.07
C PRO A 55 6.88 15.97 21.16
N GLU A 56 6.14 15.58 20.12
CA GLU A 56 4.68 15.61 20.16
C GLU A 56 4.13 14.46 21.02
N GLN A 57 3.12 14.76 21.83
CA GLN A 57 2.43 13.77 22.65
C GLN A 57 1.34 13.03 21.88
N ASP A 58 1.04 11.79 22.31
CA ASP A 58 -0.06 11.03 21.73
C ASP A 58 -1.42 11.67 22.03
N ASN A 59 -2.20 11.85 20.97
CA ASN A 59 -3.55 12.40 21.01
C ASN A 59 -4.62 11.43 20.47
N CYS A 60 -4.34 10.13 20.42
CA CYS A 60 -5.33 9.11 20.03
C CYS A 60 -6.43 8.92 21.08
N GLY A 61 -6.14 9.17 22.36
CA GLY A 61 -7.09 9.02 23.46
C GLY A 61 -7.76 7.63 23.50
N SER A 62 -9.07 7.59 23.73
CA SER A 62 -9.86 6.33 23.77
C SER A 62 -10.30 5.83 22.39
N CYS A 63 -10.03 6.55 21.29
CA CYS A 63 -10.48 6.18 19.96
C CYS A 63 -9.85 4.85 19.48
N THR A 64 -10.66 3.94 18.91
CA THR A 64 -10.24 2.64 18.36
C THR A 64 -10.60 2.45 16.89
N LYS A 65 -11.17 3.45 16.21
CA LYS A 65 -11.73 3.33 14.86
C LYS A 65 -10.79 2.67 13.85
N CYS A 66 -9.48 3.00 13.91
CA CYS A 66 -8.51 2.41 13.00
C CYS A 66 -8.24 0.92 13.26
N LEU A 67 -8.37 0.47 14.51
CA LEU A 67 -8.22 -0.94 14.87
C LEU A 67 -9.45 -1.74 14.41
N ASP A 68 -10.64 -1.17 14.59
CA ASP A 68 -11.92 -1.82 14.35
C ASP A 68 -12.21 -1.97 12.83
N ILE A 69 -11.73 -1.02 12.01
CA ILE A 69 -11.99 -1.02 10.55
C ILE A 69 -11.13 -2.03 9.78
N CYS A 70 -10.06 -2.57 10.35
CA CYS A 70 -9.09 -3.39 9.63
C CYS A 70 -9.71 -4.70 9.13
N PRO A 71 -9.82 -4.93 7.79
CA PRO A 71 -10.55 -6.09 7.26
C PRO A 71 -9.91 -7.44 7.60
N THR A 72 -8.60 -7.45 7.88
CA THR A 72 -7.81 -8.65 8.18
C THR A 72 -7.47 -8.78 9.66
N ASN A 73 -7.99 -7.89 10.51
CA ASN A 73 -7.63 -7.83 11.93
C ASN A 73 -6.10 -7.87 12.14
N ALA A 74 -5.39 -7.05 11.37
CA ALA A 74 -3.93 -7.02 11.41
C ALA A 74 -3.38 -6.36 12.68
N PHE A 75 -4.18 -5.62 13.44
CA PHE A 75 -3.76 -5.02 14.70
C PHE A 75 -3.95 -6.01 15.86
N GLU A 76 -2.85 -6.36 16.52
CA GLU A 76 -2.86 -7.14 17.77
C GLU A 76 -3.24 -6.30 18.99
N GLY A 77 -3.32 -5.00 18.81
CA GLY A 77 -3.66 -3.98 19.80
C GLY A 77 -3.23 -2.60 19.31
N ALA A 78 -3.49 -1.58 20.13
CA ALA A 78 -3.02 -0.23 19.84
C ALA A 78 -1.48 -0.21 19.68
N TYR A 79 -1.00 0.46 18.64
CA TYR A 79 0.43 0.60 18.30
C TYR A 79 1.15 -0.70 17.92
N LYS A 80 0.41 -1.79 17.71
CA LYS A 80 0.99 -3.10 17.41
C LYS A 80 0.32 -3.73 16.19
N LEU A 81 1.05 -3.76 15.07
CA LEU A 81 0.61 -4.28 13.78
C LEU A 81 1.33 -5.60 13.45
N ASP A 82 0.60 -6.66 13.13
CA ASP A 82 1.11 -7.81 12.41
C ASP A 82 1.14 -7.51 10.91
N ALA A 83 2.31 -7.11 10.40
CA ALA A 83 2.47 -6.76 8.99
C ALA A 83 2.10 -7.91 8.04
N ARG A 84 2.24 -9.18 8.46
CA ARG A 84 1.90 -10.37 7.64
C ARG A 84 0.42 -10.45 7.29
N LYS A 85 -0.43 -9.79 8.07
CA LYS A 85 -1.88 -9.69 7.84
C LYS A 85 -2.28 -8.36 7.18
N CYS A 86 -1.39 -7.36 7.17
CA CYS A 86 -1.70 -6.04 6.63
C CYS A 86 -1.87 -6.09 5.10
N ILE A 87 -3.03 -5.65 4.59
CA ILE A 87 -3.32 -5.67 3.15
C ILE A 87 -2.30 -4.83 2.36
N ALA A 88 -1.83 -3.70 2.90
CA ALA A 88 -0.80 -2.91 2.24
C ALA A 88 0.49 -3.72 2.06
N TYR A 89 0.95 -4.44 3.08
CA TYR A 89 2.10 -5.35 2.97
C TYR A 89 1.83 -6.49 1.98
N LEU A 90 0.67 -7.13 2.08
CA LEU A 90 0.30 -8.28 1.22
C LEU A 90 0.24 -7.91 -0.25
N THR A 91 -0.28 -6.72 -0.57
CA THR A 91 -0.44 -6.28 -1.96
C THR A 91 0.81 -5.63 -2.53
N ILE A 92 1.70 -5.05 -1.70
CA ILE A 92 2.87 -4.31 -2.17
C ILE A 92 4.17 -5.10 -2.02
N GLU A 93 4.43 -5.68 -0.83
CA GLU A 93 5.74 -6.25 -0.51
C GLU A 93 5.77 -7.78 -0.55
N HIS A 94 4.68 -8.45 -0.17
CA HIS A 94 4.62 -9.91 -0.10
C HIS A 94 4.83 -10.56 -1.47
N LYS A 95 5.74 -11.54 -1.52
CA LYS A 95 6.04 -12.34 -2.73
C LYS A 95 5.30 -13.68 -2.67
N GLY A 96 4.83 -14.16 -3.80
CA GLY A 96 4.10 -15.43 -3.91
C GLY A 96 2.61 -15.31 -3.61
N ALA A 97 1.96 -16.44 -3.39
CA ALA A 97 0.53 -16.50 -3.12
C ALA A 97 0.19 -15.97 -1.72
N ILE A 98 -0.93 -15.28 -1.61
CA ILE A 98 -1.47 -14.84 -0.31
C ILE A 98 -2.29 -15.99 0.30
N ASP A 99 -2.24 -16.13 1.61
CA ASP A 99 -2.99 -17.16 2.35
C ASP A 99 -4.49 -17.09 2.05
N LYS A 100 -5.09 -18.25 1.83
CA LYS A 100 -6.51 -18.37 1.42
C LYS A 100 -7.47 -17.63 2.35
N GLU A 101 -7.21 -17.68 3.65
CA GLU A 101 -8.03 -17.04 4.68
C GLU A 101 -8.07 -15.51 4.58
N LEU A 102 -7.01 -14.90 4.02
CA LEU A 102 -6.90 -13.46 3.88
C LEU A 102 -7.43 -12.92 2.55
N ARG A 103 -7.57 -13.78 1.52
CA ARG A 103 -7.89 -13.34 0.15
C ARG A 103 -9.22 -12.58 0.04
N SER A 104 -10.27 -13.08 0.69
CA SER A 104 -11.59 -12.42 0.68
C SER A 104 -11.55 -11.04 1.36
N SER A 105 -10.77 -10.90 2.42
CA SER A 105 -10.62 -9.65 3.17
C SER A 105 -9.88 -8.56 2.40
N ILE A 106 -9.10 -8.93 1.36
CA ILE A 106 -8.44 -7.96 0.47
C ILE A 106 -9.48 -7.13 -0.30
N GLY A 107 -10.63 -7.73 -0.63
CA GLY A 107 -11.68 -7.09 -1.43
C GLY A 107 -11.15 -6.73 -2.84
N ASN A 108 -11.41 -5.52 -3.29
CA ASN A 108 -11.00 -5.02 -4.61
C ASN A 108 -9.65 -4.27 -4.61
N ARG A 109 -8.84 -4.39 -3.55
CA ARG A 109 -7.59 -3.65 -3.41
C ARG A 109 -6.49 -4.29 -4.21
N VAL A 110 -6.00 -3.58 -5.24
CA VAL A 110 -4.89 -4.04 -6.11
C VAL A 110 -3.54 -3.53 -5.61
N PHE A 111 -3.50 -2.35 -4.99
CA PHE A 111 -2.27 -1.74 -4.49
C PHE A 111 -2.55 -0.96 -3.21
N GLY A 112 -2.02 -1.42 -2.10
CA GLY A 112 -2.16 -0.75 -0.80
C GLY A 112 -3.52 -0.96 -0.13
N CYS A 113 -3.64 -0.37 1.06
CA CYS A 113 -4.87 -0.29 1.86
C CYS A 113 -4.69 0.83 2.87
N ASP A 114 -5.56 1.78 2.85
CA ASP A 114 -5.50 2.96 3.69
C ASP A 114 -6.73 3.10 4.62
N ASP A 115 -7.50 2.02 4.82
CA ASP A 115 -8.73 2.04 5.62
C ASP A 115 -8.50 2.59 7.03
N CYS A 116 -7.42 2.16 7.69
CA CYS A 116 -7.07 2.63 9.03
C CYS A 116 -6.65 4.12 9.05
N LEU A 117 -6.09 4.62 7.95
CA LEU A 117 -5.78 6.05 7.80
C LEU A 117 -7.05 6.84 7.51
N ALA A 118 -7.88 6.36 6.57
CA ALA A 118 -9.09 7.04 6.12
C ALA A 118 -10.09 7.31 7.25
N VAL A 119 -10.24 6.36 8.18
CA VAL A 119 -11.19 6.47 9.30
C VAL A 119 -10.71 7.37 10.44
N CYS A 120 -9.44 7.82 10.40
CA CYS A 120 -8.85 8.60 11.46
C CYS A 120 -9.52 9.97 11.63
N PRO A 121 -10.05 10.31 12.82
CA PRO A 121 -10.73 11.60 13.04
C PRO A 121 -9.86 12.83 12.83
N TRP A 122 -8.53 12.67 12.93
CA TRP A 122 -7.57 13.75 12.72
C TRP A 122 -7.49 14.20 11.26
N ASN A 123 -7.98 13.40 10.32
CA ASN A 123 -8.03 13.77 8.90
C ASN A 123 -8.98 14.95 8.60
N LYS A 124 -9.80 15.36 9.57
CA LYS A 124 -10.54 16.64 9.44
C LYS A 124 -9.62 17.85 9.24
N PHE A 125 -8.34 17.73 9.60
CA PHE A 125 -7.31 18.75 9.41
C PHE A 125 -6.45 18.51 8.16
N ALA A 126 -6.65 17.40 7.44
CA ALA A 126 -5.92 17.11 6.21
C ALA A 126 -6.19 18.19 5.15
N GLN A 127 -5.15 18.55 4.42
CA GLN A 127 -5.22 19.55 3.36
C GLN A 127 -4.92 18.89 2.02
N ILE A 128 -5.65 19.31 0.98
CA ILE A 128 -5.38 18.86 -0.37
C ILE A 128 -4.03 19.43 -0.82
N SER A 129 -3.18 18.55 -1.38
CA SER A 129 -1.90 18.98 -1.93
C SER A 129 -2.09 20.00 -3.06
N ARG A 130 -1.31 21.07 -3.03
CA ARG A 130 -1.22 22.03 -4.13
C ARG A 130 -0.32 21.56 -5.28
N ASN A 131 0.44 20.48 -5.07
CA ASN A 131 1.33 19.93 -6.08
C ASN A 131 0.55 19.00 -7.01
N GLU A 132 0.47 19.37 -8.28
CA GLU A 132 -0.26 18.64 -9.33
C GLU A 132 0.28 17.23 -9.58
N ASN A 133 1.54 16.96 -9.24
CA ASN A 133 2.11 15.61 -9.35
C ASN A 133 1.46 14.57 -8.42
N TYR A 134 0.68 15.01 -7.43
CA TYR A 134 -0.08 14.14 -6.53
C TYR A 134 -1.56 14.04 -6.88
N ARG A 135 -1.97 14.51 -8.06
CA ARG A 135 -3.33 14.28 -8.56
C ARG A 135 -3.51 12.84 -8.99
N GLU A 136 -4.72 12.35 -8.81
CA GLU A 136 -5.12 11.02 -9.25
C GLU A 136 -4.98 10.88 -10.78
N THR A 137 -4.24 9.86 -11.23
CA THR A 137 -3.96 9.64 -12.66
C THR A 137 -4.50 8.30 -13.17
N PHE A 138 -4.99 7.41 -12.30
CA PHE A 138 -5.30 6.02 -12.64
C PHE A 138 -6.65 5.54 -12.12
N SER A 139 -7.62 6.44 -11.89
CA SER A 139 -8.96 6.11 -11.38
C SER A 139 -9.77 5.18 -12.26
N ASP A 140 -9.48 5.14 -13.57
CA ASP A 140 -10.34 4.52 -14.58
C ASP A 140 -9.77 3.21 -15.16
N LEU A 141 -8.78 2.60 -14.53
CA LEU A 141 -8.25 1.31 -14.99
C LEU A 141 -9.21 0.17 -14.61
N ALA A 142 -9.97 -0.32 -15.59
CA ALA A 142 -10.82 -1.49 -15.41
C ALA A 142 -9.99 -2.76 -15.14
N LEU A 143 -10.48 -3.64 -14.27
CA LEU A 143 -9.78 -4.90 -13.91
C LEU A 143 -9.58 -5.79 -15.12
N GLU A 144 -10.54 -5.84 -16.06
CA GLU A 144 -10.45 -6.58 -17.30
C GLU A 144 -9.25 -6.13 -18.15
N LYS A 145 -9.07 -4.82 -18.28
CA LYS A 145 -7.92 -4.25 -18.99
C LYS A 145 -6.62 -4.52 -18.25
N ALA A 146 -6.63 -4.39 -16.91
CA ALA A 146 -5.46 -4.67 -16.09
C ALA A 146 -4.99 -6.13 -16.22
N LEU A 147 -5.93 -7.08 -16.36
CA LEU A 147 -5.64 -8.51 -16.54
C LEU A 147 -4.89 -8.80 -17.83
N THR A 148 -5.11 -8.03 -18.88
CA THR A 148 -4.47 -8.24 -20.22
C THR A 148 -3.08 -7.63 -20.34
N PHE A 149 -2.57 -6.95 -19.30
CA PHE A 149 -1.26 -6.32 -19.38
C PHE A 149 -0.13 -7.34 -19.51
N SER A 150 0.70 -7.14 -20.54
CA SER A 150 2.05 -7.71 -20.57
C SER A 150 2.98 -6.95 -19.59
N ASP A 151 4.18 -7.47 -19.32
CA ASP A 151 5.18 -6.77 -18.52
C ASP A 151 5.53 -5.39 -19.13
N GLY A 152 5.59 -5.32 -20.47
CA GLY A 152 5.81 -4.08 -21.20
C GLY A 152 4.70 -3.06 -20.99
N ASP A 153 3.43 -3.49 -21.12
CA ASP A 153 2.28 -2.62 -20.89
C ASP A 153 2.23 -2.10 -19.45
N PHE A 154 2.47 -2.99 -18.48
CA PHE A 154 2.55 -2.63 -17.06
C PHE A 154 3.63 -1.56 -16.81
N ARG A 155 4.85 -1.78 -17.31
CA ARG A 155 5.97 -0.85 -17.11
C ARG A 155 5.73 0.51 -17.75
N ASN A 156 5.08 0.54 -18.91
CA ASN A 156 4.76 1.76 -19.63
C ASN A 156 3.62 2.52 -18.93
N TYR A 157 2.54 1.81 -18.61
CA TYR A 157 1.34 2.42 -17.99
C TYR A 157 1.65 3.03 -16.63
N PHE A 158 2.41 2.34 -15.79
CA PHE A 158 2.77 2.80 -14.44
C PHE A 158 4.14 3.50 -14.37
N SER A 159 4.64 3.99 -15.50
CA SER A 159 5.90 4.75 -15.54
C SER A 159 5.83 5.98 -14.62
N GLY A 160 6.87 6.21 -13.81
CA GLY A 160 6.94 7.33 -12.86
C GLY A 160 6.09 7.17 -11.59
N THR A 161 5.41 6.03 -11.38
CA THR A 161 4.59 5.79 -10.19
C THR A 161 5.20 4.77 -9.23
N ALA A 162 4.73 4.79 -7.98
CA ALA A 162 5.09 3.79 -6.97
C ALA A 162 4.63 2.36 -7.35
N ILE A 163 3.54 2.23 -8.14
CA ILE A 163 2.99 0.95 -8.58
C ILE A 163 4.00 0.19 -9.45
N LYS A 164 4.81 0.89 -10.26
CA LYS A 164 5.85 0.27 -11.09
C LYS A 164 6.82 -0.61 -10.29
N ARG A 165 7.10 -0.24 -9.03
CA ARG A 165 7.98 -1.00 -8.13
C ARG A 165 7.41 -2.37 -7.77
N LEU A 166 6.10 -2.53 -7.85
CA LEU A 166 5.42 -3.80 -7.55
C LEU A 166 5.88 -4.93 -8.49
N GLY A 167 6.05 -4.62 -9.77
CA GLY A 167 6.28 -5.60 -10.83
C GLY A 167 4.97 -6.20 -11.35
N SER A 168 4.99 -6.65 -12.60
CA SER A 168 3.80 -7.16 -13.30
C SER A 168 3.18 -8.37 -12.60
N ASP A 169 3.97 -9.34 -12.15
CA ASP A 169 3.47 -10.59 -11.55
C ASP A 169 2.64 -10.34 -10.29
N ARG A 170 3.16 -9.49 -9.36
CA ARG A 170 2.42 -9.16 -8.14
C ARG A 170 1.19 -8.31 -8.43
N PHE A 171 1.29 -7.42 -9.42
CA PHE A 171 0.17 -6.62 -9.87
C PHE A 171 -0.95 -7.53 -10.41
N LEU A 172 -0.64 -8.43 -11.34
CA LEU A 172 -1.59 -9.40 -11.91
C LEU A 172 -2.19 -10.31 -10.83
N ARG A 173 -1.36 -10.83 -9.91
CA ARG A 173 -1.85 -11.59 -8.76
C ARG A 173 -2.94 -10.82 -7.98
N ASN A 174 -2.71 -9.53 -7.71
CA ASN A 174 -3.65 -8.71 -6.97
C ASN A 174 -4.92 -8.40 -7.79
N VAL A 175 -4.78 -8.18 -9.11
CA VAL A 175 -5.93 -8.03 -10.03
C VAL A 175 -6.80 -9.29 -10.00
N ILE A 176 -6.19 -10.47 -10.08
CA ILE A 176 -6.89 -11.77 -10.03
C ILE A 176 -7.69 -11.90 -8.71
N TYR A 177 -7.08 -11.56 -7.57
CA TYR A 177 -7.79 -11.58 -6.29
C TYR A 177 -8.95 -10.58 -6.24
N ALA A 178 -8.75 -9.36 -6.76
CA ALA A 178 -9.81 -8.35 -6.83
C ALA A 178 -10.98 -8.81 -7.72
N MET A 179 -10.69 -9.41 -8.88
CA MET A 179 -11.70 -9.99 -9.75
C MET A 179 -12.47 -11.14 -9.07
N GLY A 180 -11.77 -12.07 -8.43
CA GLY A 180 -12.39 -13.16 -7.67
C GLY A 180 -13.30 -12.67 -6.55
N ASN A 181 -12.87 -11.62 -5.82
CA ASN A 181 -13.65 -11.02 -4.72
C ASN A 181 -14.85 -10.20 -5.20
N SER A 182 -14.90 -9.81 -6.47
CA SER A 182 -16.01 -9.00 -7.03
C SER A 182 -17.34 -9.73 -7.07
N GLY A 183 -17.35 -11.09 -7.08
CA GLY A 183 -18.51 -11.94 -7.25
C GLY A 183 -19.13 -11.90 -8.65
N LYS A 184 -18.50 -11.22 -9.60
CA LYS A 184 -18.98 -11.12 -10.99
C LYS A 184 -18.71 -12.42 -11.76
N LYS A 185 -19.79 -13.11 -12.17
CA LYS A 185 -19.68 -14.38 -12.91
C LYS A 185 -18.96 -14.25 -14.26
N GLU A 186 -19.04 -13.08 -14.89
CA GLU A 186 -18.36 -12.76 -16.14
C GLU A 186 -16.83 -12.88 -16.04
N TYR A 187 -16.27 -12.69 -14.84
CA TYR A 187 -14.82 -12.80 -14.62
C TYR A 187 -14.33 -14.25 -14.55
N ILE A 188 -15.21 -15.23 -14.31
CA ILE A 188 -14.82 -16.64 -14.22
C ILE A 188 -14.17 -17.06 -15.54
N LYS A 189 -14.82 -16.80 -16.68
CA LYS A 189 -14.30 -17.16 -18.00
C LYS A 189 -12.95 -16.50 -18.28
N LEU A 190 -12.81 -15.21 -17.99
CA LEU A 190 -11.55 -14.47 -18.18
C LEU A 190 -10.39 -15.04 -17.33
N LEU A 191 -10.69 -15.47 -16.12
CA LEU A 191 -9.70 -16.06 -15.21
C LEU A 191 -9.30 -17.48 -15.64
N GLU A 192 -10.25 -18.26 -16.17
CA GLU A 192 -10.00 -19.60 -16.73
C GLU A 192 -9.11 -19.51 -17.97
N GLU A 193 -9.43 -18.64 -18.93
CA GLU A 193 -8.63 -18.40 -20.14
C GLU A 193 -7.19 -18.00 -19.78
N ARG A 194 -7.02 -17.11 -18.81
CA ARG A 194 -5.69 -16.69 -18.34
C ARG A 194 -4.90 -17.81 -17.66
N SER A 195 -5.58 -18.70 -16.94
CA SER A 195 -4.96 -19.88 -16.31
C SER A 195 -4.43 -20.87 -17.38
N GLU A 196 -5.17 -21.07 -18.46
CA GLU A 196 -4.78 -21.95 -19.56
C GLU A 196 -3.57 -21.40 -20.33
N GLU A 197 -3.50 -20.08 -20.58
CA GLU A 197 -2.34 -19.43 -21.19
C GLU A 197 -1.05 -19.70 -20.39
N HIS A 198 -1.06 -19.51 -19.09
CA HIS A 198 0.11 -19.76 -18.23
C HIS A 198 0.50 -21.24 -18.18
N THR A 199 -0.46 -22.15 -18.23
CA THR A 199 -0.18 -23.59 -18.22
C THR A 199 0.48 -24.02 -19.53
N SER A 200 0.11 -23.44 -20.65
CA SER A 200 0.71 -23.72 -21.97
C SER A 200 2.16 -23.20 -22.08
N GLU A 201 2.48 -22.07 -21.47
CA GLU A 201 3.85 -21.54 -21.43
C GLU A 201 4.81 -22.42 -20.60
N ILE A 202 4.32 -23.03 -19.50
CA ILE A 202 5.11 -23.94 -18.67
C ILE A 202 5.35 -25.31 -19.38
N GLN A 203 4.47 -25.71 -20.28
CA GLN A 203 4.56 -26.99 -21.02
C GLN A 203 5.36 -26.90 -22.32
N SER A 204 5.82 -25.73 -22.74
CA SER A 204 6.69 -25.58 -23.89
C SER A 204 8.05 -26.24 -23.58
N PRO A 205 8.48 -27.29 -24.29
CA PRO A 205 9.73 -27.95 -24.03
C PRO A 205 10.87 -26.98 -24.31
N VAL A 206 11.69 -26.73 -23.27
CA VAL A 206 12.98 -26.04 -23.42
C VAL A 206 13.84 -26.93 -24.31
N THR A 207 13.92 -26.61 -25.59
CA THR A 207 14.88 -27.22 -26.51
C THR A 207 16.27 -26.72 -26.13
N ILE A 208 17.00 -27.49 -25.34
CA ILE A 208 18.40 -27.24 -25.08
C ILE A 208 19.17 -27.61 -26.35
N SER A 209 19.71 -26.63 -27.04
CA SER A 209 20.68 -26.77 -28.14
C SER A 209 22.08 -26.70 -27.60
#